data_5d6732b9fd30e4ecd4f80657dac067f2
#
_entry.id   5d6732b9fd30e4ecd4f80657dac067f2
#
_cell.length_a   1.000
_cell.length_b   1.000
_cell.length_c   1.000
_cell.angle_alpha   90.00
_cell.angle_beta   90.00
_cell.angle_gamma   90.00
#
_symmetry.space_group_name_H-M   'P 1'
#
loop_
_entity.id
_entity.type
_entity.pdbx_description
1 polymer ?
#
loop_
_entity_poly.entity_id
_entity_poly.type
_entity_poly.pdbx_seq_one_letter_code
_entity_poly.pdbx_strand_id
1 'polypeptide(L)'
;MKKQFTFSTGEHIEADLEDLQRLLRDNQQYYENYQDILGSLEDDDYVARGNGFCDRKYSDDFIEGQLEKYAQRVKEIERWIAEWIA
;
A
#
# COMPACT_ATOMS: atom_id res chain seq x y z
N MET A 1 -21.77 13.11 3.76
CA MET A 1 -22.44 12.13 2.88
C MET A 1 -21.41 11.23 2.24
N LYS A 2 -21.60 9.93 2.33
CA LYS A 2 -20.64 8.97 1.79
C LYS A 2 -21.01 8.52 0.39
N LYS A 3 -20.01 8.24 -0.41
CA LYS A 3 -20.18 7.72 -1.76
C LYS A 3 -19.53 6.34 -1.86
N GLN A 4 -19.96 5.57 -2.83
CA GLN A 4 -19.39 4.25 -3.06
C GLN A 4 -18.29 4.34 -4.11
N PHE A 5 -17.18 3.66 -3.83
CA PHE A 5 -16.05 3.60 -4.74
C PHE A 5 -15.64 2.14 -4.91
N THR A 6 -15.12 1.83 -6.07
CA THR A 6 -14.64 0.48 -6.37
C THR A 6 -13.21 0.55 -6.84
N PHE A 7 -12.33 -0.18 -6.15
CA PHE A 7 -10.95 -0.33 -6.58
C PHE A 7 -10.89 -1.22 -7.82
N SER A 8 -9.81 -1.08 -8.58
CA SER A 8 -9.60 -1.90 -9.76
C SER A 8 -9.56 -3.40 -9.45
N THR A 9 -9.27 -3.75 -8.21
CA THR A 9 -9.28 -5.13 -7.74
C THR A 9 -10.69 -5.68 -7.51
N GLY A 10 -11.71 -4.83 -7.59
CA GLY A 10 -13.09 -5.23 -7.33
C GLY A 10 -13.57 -4.96 -5.92
N GLU A 11 -12.70 -4.51 -5.05
CA GLU A 11 -13.06 -4.18 -3.67
C GLU A 11 -13.93 -2.92 -3.64
N HIS A 12 -15.02 -2.98 -2.90
CA HIS A 12 -15.95 -1.85 -2.76
C HIS A 12 -15.77 -1.18 -1.40
N ILE A 13 -15.79 0.14 -1.40
CA ILE A 13 -15.78 0.90 -0.16
C ILE A 13 -16.83 2.00 -0.22
N GLU A 14 -17.23 2.47 0.96
CA GLU A 14 -18.12 3.61 1.10
C GLU A 14 -17.40 4.63 1.97
N ALA A 15 -17.22 5.85 1.45
CA ALA A 15 -16.38 6.85 2.09
C ALA A 15 -16.82 8.26 1.72
N ASP A 16 -16.55 9.20 2.63
CA ASP A 16 -16.65 10.62 2.33
C ASP A 16 -15.24 11.18 2.10
N LEU A 17 -15.11 12.48 1.90
CA LEU A 17 -13.82 13.10 1.64
C LEU A 17 -12.83 12.87 2.78
N GLU A 18 -13.30 12.99 4.01
CA GLU A 18 -12.45 12.80 5.18
C GLU A 18 -11.94 11.36 5.25
N ASP A 19 -12.84 10.40 4.98
CA ASP A 19 -12.46 8.99 4.94
C ASP A 19 -11.45 8.71 3.84
N LEU A 20 -11.63 9.32 2.67
CA LEU A 20 -10.70 9.16 1.56
C LEU A 20 -9.31 9.69 1.91
N GLN A 21 -9.25 10.84 2.59
CA GLN A 21 -7.97 11.42 3.01
C GLN A 21 -7.25 10.52 4.00
N ARG A 22 -8.00 9.94 4.94
CA ARG A 22 -7.44 8.99 5.91
C ARG A 22 -6.96 7.72 5.22
N LEU A 23 -7.76 7.20 4.31
CA LEU A 23 -7.43 6.00 3.57
C LEU A 23 -6.18 6.21 2.71
N LEU A 24 -6.06 7.39 2.09
CA LEU A 24 -4.88 7.75 1.32
C LEU A 24 -3.62 7.72 2.21
N ARG A 25 -3.71 8.33 3.37
CA ARG A 25 -2.58 8.36 4.31
C ARG A 25 -2.19 6.95 4.73
N ASP A 26 -3.18 6.11 5.06
CA ASP A 26 -2.91 4.74 5.49
C ASP A 26 -2.22 3.94 4.39
N ASN A 27 -2.70 4.05 3.16
CA ASN A 27 -2.11 3.32 2.04
C ASN A 27 -0.71 3.82 1.69
N GLN A 28 -0.47 5.13 1.80
CA GLN A 28 0.87 5.69 1.64
C GLN A 28 1.82 5.15 2.69
N GLN A 29 1.34 5.02 3.93
CA GLN A 29 2.15 4.48 5.02
C GLN A 29 2.50 3.01 4.77
N TYR A 30 1.54 2.21 4.31
CA TYR A 30 1.80 0.82 3.96
C TYR A 30 2.81 0.71 2.84
N TYR A 31 2.69 1.56 1.83
CA TYR A 31 3.64 1.58 0.72
C TYR A 31 5.06 1.85 1.22
N GLU A 32 5.22 2.86 2.07
CA GLU A 32 6.51 3.21 2.63
C GLU A 32 7.08 2.08 3.49
N ASN A 33 6.23 1.43 4.28
CA ASN A 33 6.65 0.32 5.11
C ASN A 33 7.20 -0.83 4.27
N TYR A 34 6.53 -1.16 3.17
CA TYR A 34 7.01 -2.23 2.31
C TYR A 34 8.27 -1.83 1.55
N GLN A 35 8.43 -0.56 1.20
CA GLN A 35 9.68 -0.09 0.61
C GLN A 35 10.84 -0.27 1.58
N ASP A 36 10.63 0.05 2.83
CA ASP A 36 11.65 -0.12 3.86
C ASP A 36 12.01 -1.59 4.04
N ILE A 37 11.03 -2.47 4.04
CA ILE A 37 11.26 -3.91 4.16
C ILE A 37 12.07 -4.41 2.96
N LEU A 38 11.73 -3.98 1.77
CA LEU A 38 12.44 -4.40 0.55
C LEU A 38 13.90 -3.95 0.62
N GLY A 39 14.13 -2.70 1.01
CA GLY A 39 15.49 -2.18 1.17
C GLY A 39 16.28 -2.98 2.20
N SER A 40 15.63 -3.39 3.28
CA SER A 40 16.28 -4.21 4.30
C SER A 40 16.63 -5.60 3.79
N LEU A 41 15.77 -6.17 2.95
CA LEU A 41 16.02 -7.50 2.39
C LEU A 41 17.17 -7.49 1.39
N GLU A 42 17.44 -6.36 0.75
CA GLU A 42 18.57 -6.22 -0.15
C GLU A 42 19.88 -6.07 0.61
N ASP A 43 19.81 -5.81 1.90
CA ASP A 43 21.00 -5.68 2.75
C ASP A 43 21.45 -7.07 3.19
N ASP A 44 22.62 -7.49 2.73
CA ASP A 44 23.17 -8.80 3.04
C ASP A 44 23.31 -9.02 4.54
N ASP A 45 23.70 -8.00 5.28
CA ASP A 45 23.87 -8.10 6.71
C ASP A 45 22.54 -8.39 7.39
N TYR A 46 21.50 -7.74 6.93
CA TYR A 46 20.17 -7.96 7.47
C TYR A 46 19.71 -9.39 7.21
N VAL A 47 19.88 -9.86 6.00
CA VAL A 47 19.49 -11.23 5.63
C VAL A 47 20.28 -12.24 6.43
N ALA A 48 21.57 -12.03 6.56
CA ALA A 48 22.44 -12.95 7.31
C ALA A 48 22.02 -13.08 8.77
N ARG A 49 21.50 -12.01 9.34
CA ARG A 49 21.04 -12.01 10.73
C ARG A 49 19.58 -12.33 10.89
N GLY A 50 18.90 -12.49 9.77
CA GLY A 50 17.45 -12.55 9.74
C GLY A 50 16.83 -13.85 10.19
N ASN A 51 17.63 -14.80 10.62
CA ASN A 51 17.12 -16.06 11.13
C ASN A 51 16.30 -16.87 10.14
N GLY A 52 16.44 -16.64 8.89
CA GLY A 52 15.80 -17.44 7.86
C GLY A 52 14.29 -17.36 7.79
N PHE A 53 13.59 -17.34 8.90
CA PHE A 53 12.13 -17.30 8.83
C PHE A 53 11.59 -15.97 8.36
N CYS A 54 12.34 -14.91 8.56
CA CYS A 54 11.95 -13.60 8.05
C CYS A 54 11.93 -13.59 6.53
N ASP A 55 12.87 -14.27 5.92
CA ASP A 55 12.99 -14.35 4.47
C ASP A 55 11.81 -15.06 3.85
N ARG A 56 11.33 -16.08 4.52
CA ARG A 56 10.19 -16.87 4.03
C ARG A 56 8.90 -16.06 4.06
N LYS A 57 8.81 -15.15 5.02
CA LYS A 57 7.61 -14.36 5.21
C LYS A 57 7.52 -13.21 4.21
N TYR A 58 8.67 -12.66 3.84
CA TYR A 58 8.73 -11.49 2.96
C TYR A 58 9.71 -11.74 1.82
N SER A 59 9.27 -12.53 0.83
CA SER A 59 10.06 -12.69 -0.38
C SER A 59 10.00 -11.41 -1.21
N ASP A 60 10.99 -11.21 -2.08
CA ASP A 60 11.03 -10.03 -2.95
C ASP A 60 9.76 -9.93 -3.79
N ASP A 61 9.31 -11.05 -4.36
CA ASP A 61 8.11 -11.07 -5.19
C ASP A 61 6.88 -10.63 -4.41
N PHE A 62 6.78 -11.10 -3.16
CA PHE A 62 5.66 -10.71 -2.29
C PHE A 62 5.67 -9.20 -2.05
N ILE A 63 6.83 -8.65 -1.69
CA ILE A 63 6.96 -7.22 -1.39
C ILE A 63 6.68 -6.38 -2.63
N GLU A 64 7.21 -6.77 -3.77
CA GLU A 64 6.97 -6.05 -5.02
C GLU A 64 5.48 -6.05 -5.37
N GLY A 65 4.80 -7.18 -5.16
CA GLY A 65 3.35 -7.27 -5.37
C GLY A 65 2.59 -6.33 -4.45
N GLN A 66 3.01 -6.24 -3.19
CA GLN A 66 2.37 -5.31 -2.25
C GLN A 66 2.62 -3.86 -2.63
N LEU A 67 3.84 -3.53 -3.07
CA LEU A 67 4.15 -2.19 -3.51
C LEU A 67 3.29 -1.77 -4.69
N GLU A 68 3.12 -2.65 -5.68
CA GLU A 68 2.26 -2.36 -6.81
C GLU A 68 0.81 -2.15 -6.37
N LYS A 69 0.32 -3.00 -5.48
CA LYS A 69 -1.04 -2.92 -4.97
C LYS A 69 -1.30 -1.58 -4.29
N TYR A 70 -0.42 -1.19 -3.38
CA TYR A 70 -0.62 0.05 -2.63
C TYR A 70 -0.36 1.27 -3.48
N ALA A 71 0.58 1.22 -4.41
CA ALA A 71 0.80 2.31 -5.36
C ALA A 71 -0.46 2.55 -6.19
N GLN A 72 -1.08 1.48 -6.67
CA GLN A 72 -2.32 1.58 -7.44
C GLN A 72 -3.46 2.15 -6.59
N ARG A 73 -3.60 1.69 -5.37
CA ARG A 73 -4.63 2.19 -4.45
C ARG A 73 -4.44 3.67 -4.17
N VAL A 74 -3.21 4.11 -3.93
CA VAL A 74 -2.91 5.52 -3.70
C VAL A 74 -3.36 6.36 -4.90
N LYS A 75 -3.03 5.92 -6.11
CA LYS A 75 -3.42 6.64 -7.32
C LYS A 75 -4.94 6.74 -7.47
N GLU A 76 -5.63 5.66 -7.21
CA GLU A 76 -7.09 5.64 -7.33
C GLU A 76 -7.74 6.56 -6.29
N ILE A 77 -7.25 6.51 -5.06
CA ILE A 77 -7.79 7.37 -3.98
C ILE A 77 -7.53 8.84 -4.29
N GLU A 78 -6.34 9.16 -4.77
CA GLU A 78 -6.00 10.53 -5.15
C GLU A 78 -6.94 11.04 -6.25
N ARG A 79 -7.26 10.19 -7.21
CA ARG A 79 -8.20 10.55 -8.27
C ARG A 79 -9.59 10.80 -7.70
N TRP A 80 -10.06 9.96 -6.81
CA TRP A 80 -11.37 10.12 -6.18
C TRP A 80 -11.44 11.43 -5.39
N ILE A 81 -10.38 11.76 -4.66
CA ILE A 81 -10.33 13.01 -3.91
C ILE A 81 -10.39 14.20 -4.86
N ALA A 82 -9.64 14.16 -5.95
CA ALA A 82 -9.63 15.22 -6.94
C ALA A 82 -11.02 15.42 -7.55
N GLU A 83 -11.70 14.32 -7.87
CA GLU A 83 -13.06 14.37 -8.40
C GLU A 83 -14.05 14.93 -7.37
N TRP A 84 -13.85 14.62 -6.12
CA TRP A 84 -14.72 15.09 -5.04
C TRP A 84 -14.62 16.61 -4.89
N ILE A 85 -13.41 17.12 -4.95
CA ILE A 85 -13.14 18.55 -4.77
C ILE A 85 -13.53 19.37 -5.98
N ALA A 86 -13.44 18.79 -7.17
CA ALA A 86 -13.69 19.46 -8.43
C ALA A 86 -15.12 20.00 -8.58
#